data_f00d381732295ab79b8883650657039c
#
_entry.id   f00d381732295ab79b8883650657039c
#
_cell.length_a   1.000
_cell.length_b   1.000
_cell.length_c   1.000
_cell.angle_alpha   90.00
_cell.angle_beta   90.00
_cell.angle_gamma   90.00
#
_symmetry.space_group_name_H-M   'P 1'
#
loop_
_entity.id
_entity.type
_entity.pdbx_description
1 polymer ?
#
loop_
_entity_poly.entity_id
_entity_poly.type
_entity_poly.pdbx_seq_one_letter_code
_entity_poly.pdbx_strand_id
1 'polypeptide(L)'
;MGGTMNNLIKIVEQFKNKKILVVGDVMLDKYIWGEVSRISPEAPVQVVNVLSESYAPGGASNVANNVAALNAKAFMVGVVGKDSTKEKLVRELKKRNIDVNGLIDSENKRTILKVRVIGRSQQLIRFDYEKKGYVDAKTE
;
A
#
# COMPACT_ATOMS: atom_id res chain seq x y z
N MET A 1 24.92 -13.70 -26.40
CA MET A 1 23.84 -13.08 -25.58
C MET A 1 23.39 -13.90 -24.37
N GLY A 2 23.71 -15.19 -24.24
CA GLY A 2 23.31 -16.02 -23.09
C GLY A 2 24.03 -15.76 -21.75
N GLY A 3 25.24 -15.23 -21.74
CA GLY A 3 26.03 -15.05 -20.51
C GLY A 3 25.51 -13.94 -19.58
N THR A 4 25.01 -12.84 -20.16
CA THR A 4 24.53 -11.68 -19.37
C THR A 4 23.20 -12.00 -18.69
N MET A 5 22.28 -12.69 -19.36
CA MET A 5 20.98 -13.11 -18.82
C MET A 5 21.17 -14.09 -17.65
N ASN A 6 22.06 -15.07 -17.77
CA ASN A 6 22.34 -16.03 -16.70
C ASN A 6 22.97 -15.36 -15.46
N ASN A 7 23.77 -14.31 -15.64
CA ASN A 7 24.30 -13.54 -14.53
C ASN A 7 23.23 -12.76 -13.78
N LEU A 8 22.27 -12.14 -14.49
CA LEU A 8 21.15 -11.42 -13.85
C LEU A 8 20.25 -12.36 -13.04
N ILE A 9 19.94 -13.54 -13.56
CA ILE A 9 19.17 -14.56 -12.85
C ILE A 9 19.87 -14.95 -11.54
N LYS A 10 21.16 -15.23 -11.59
CA LYS A 10 21.95 -15.55 -10.39
C LYS A 10 21.95 -14.43 -9.35
N ILE A 11 21.98 -13.16 -9.77
CA ILE A 11 21.89 -12.02 -8.86
C ILE A 11 20.52 -11.99 -8.17
N VAL A 12 19.43 -12.17 -8.91
CA VAL A 12 18.07 -12.21 -8.34
C VAL A 12 17.92 -13.38 -7.36
N GLU A 13 18.47 -14.55 -7.66
CA GLU A 13 18.46 -15.72 -6.76
C GLU A 13 19.14 -15.46 -5.41
N GLN A 14 20.10 -14.54 -5.37
CA GLN A 14 20.79 -14.14 -4.13
C GLN A 14 19.94 -13.23 -3.24
N PHE A 15 18.84 -12.66 -3.73
CA PHE A 15 17.99 -11.75 -2.96
C PHE A 15 17.35 -12.43 -1.75
N LYS A 16 17.07 -13.73 -1.80
CA LYS A 16 16.57 -14.54 -0.67
C LYS A 16 17.41 -14.45 0.62
N ASN A 17 18.70 -14.09 0.47
CA ASN A 17 19.63 -13.95 1.60
C ASN A 17 19.78 -12.51 2.09
N LYS A 18 19.10 -11.55 1.46
CA LYS A 18 19.23 -10.13 1.79
C LYS A 18 18.17 -9.71 2.79
N LYS A 19 18.56 -8.80 3.67
CA LYS A 19 17.67 -8.10 4.61
C LYS A 19 17.61 -6.65 4.19
N ILE A 20 16.42 -6.16 3.89
CA ILE A 20 16.20 -4.81 3.39
C ILE A 20 15.28 -4.07 4.35
N LEU A 21 15.76 -2.96 4.88
CA LEU A 21 14.97 -2.01 5.64
C LEU A 21 14.38 -0.98 4.68
N VAL A 22 13.07 -0.87 4.67
CA VAL A 22 12.34 0.15 3.91
C VAL A 22 11.82 1.18 4.88
N VAL A 23 12.24 2.44 4.71
CA VAL A 23 11.85 3.57 5.56
C VAL A 23 11.10 4.57 4.69
N GLY A 24 9.91 5.01 5.13
CA GLY A 24 9.17 6.03 4.39
C GLY A 24 7.67 6.07 4.69
N ASP A 25 6.93 6.80 3.85
CA ASP A 25 5.48 6.98 4.01
C ASP A 25 4.73 5.68 3.75
N VAL A 26 4.20 5.14 4.83
CA VAL A 26 3.43 3.89 4.86
C VAL A 26 1.98 4.20 4.53
N MET A 27 1.41 3.51 3.56
CA MET A 27 0.01 3.73 3.17
C MET A 27 -0.69 2.46 2.71
N LEU A 28 -2.01 2.49 2.78
CA LEU A 28 -2.89 1.45 2.27
C LEU A 28 -3.61 1.96 1.03
N ASP A 29 -3.56 1.21 -0.04
CA ASP A 29 -4.39 1.40 -1.22
C ASP A 29 -5.64 0.53 -1.09
N LYS A 30 -6.83 1.15 -1.27
CA LYS A 30 -8.12 0.47 -1.37
C LYS A 30 -8.64 0.62 -2.79
N TYR A 31 -9.02 -0.46 -3.41
CA TYR A 31 -9.68 -0.47 -4.71
C TYR A 31 -11.13 -0.89 -4.54
N ILE A 32 -12.03 -0.08 -5.08
CA ILE A 32 -13.46 -0.35 -5.15
C ILE A 32 -13.78 -0.58 -6.61
N TRP A 33 -14.15 -1.81 -6.93
CA TRP A 33 -14.53 -2.21 -8.29
C TRP A 33 -16.04 -2.20 -8.41
N GLY A 34 -16.55 -1.57 -9.47
CA GLY A 34 -17.99 -1.48 -9.66
C GLY A 34 -18.42 -1.26 -11.10
N GLU A 35 -19.71 -1.30 -11.29
CA GLU A 35 -20.36 -1.00 -12.56
C GLU A 35 -21.05 0.37 -12.51
N VAL A 36 -20.91 1.12 -13.60
CA VAL A 36 -21.58 2.39 -13.80
C VAL A 36 -22.74 2.15 -14.75
N SER A 37 -23.96 2.18 -14.22
CA SER A 37 -25.18 1.90 -15.00
C SER A 37 -26.06 3.12 -15.21
N ARG A 38 -25.94 4.15 -14.37
CA ARG A 38 -26.83 5.32 -14.40
C ARG A 38 -26.18 6.59 -13.87
N ILE A 39 -26.76 7.72 -14.19
CA ILE A 39 -26.51 9.01 -13.54
C ILE A 39 -27.44 9.12 -12.32
N SER A 40 -26.96 9.75 -11.25
CA SER A 40 -27.79 10.02 -10.07
C SER A 40 -28.93 10.99 -10.39
N PRO A 41 -30.15 10.77 -9.83
CA PRO A 41 -31.20 11.75 -9.92
C PRO A 41 -30.96 13.00 -9.04
N GLU A 42 -30.06 12.91 -8.07
CA GLU A 42 -29.79 14.00 -7.12
C GLU A 42 -28.74 15.00 -7.63
N ALA A 43 -27.86 14.57 -8.54
CA ALA A 43 -26.79 15.39 -9.11
C ALA A 43 -26.27 14.75 -10.41
N PRO A 44 -25.60 15.51 -11.32
CA PRO A 44 -25.04 14.97 -12.56
C PRO A 44 -23.76 14.15 -12.31
N VAL A 45 -23.84 13.15 -11.44
CA VAL A 45 -22.74 12.25 -11.06
C VAL A 45 -23.11 10.79 -11.36
N GLN A 46 -22.09 10.00 -11.67
CA GLN A 46 -22.27 8.57 -11.92
C GLN A 46 -22.56 7.80 -10.63
N VAL A 47 -23.49 6.86 -10.69
CA VAL A 47 -23.75 5.90 -9.63
C VAL A 47 -22.92 4.66 -9.91
N VAL A 48 -22.08 4.28 -8.94
CA VAL A 48 -21.24 3.08 -9.00
C VAL A 48 -21.87 2.00 -8.13
N ASN A 49 -22.31 0.92 -8.73
CA ASN A 49 -22.72 -0.29 -8.01
C ASN A 49 -21.48 -1.10 -7.67
N VAL A 50 -21.12 -1.15 -6.38
CA VAL A 50 -19.92 -1.83 -5.92
C VAL A 50 -20.09 -3.35 -6.04
N LEU A 51 -19.14 -3.97 -6.73
CA LEU A 51 -19.07 -5.44 -6.92
C LEU A 51 -18.06 -6.07 -5.96
N SER A 52 -16.91 -5.43 -5.76
CA SER A 52 -15.87 -5.95 -4.89
C SER A 52 -14.97 -4.85 -4.36
N GLU A 53 -14.26 -5.18 -3.28
CA GLU A 53 -13.23 -4.33 -2.69
C GLU A 53 -11.94 -5.13 -2.49
N SER A 54 -10.81 -4.50 -2.71
CA SER A 54 -9.49 -5.09 -2.45
C SER A 54 -8.55 -4.08 -1.81
N TYR A 55 -7.53 -4.60 -1.13
CA TYR A 55 -6.53 -3.81 -0.43
C TYR A 55 -5.14 -4.22 -0.86
N ALA A 56 -4.25 -3.23 -1.01
CA ALA A 56 -2.85 -3.46 -1.33
C ALA A 56 -1.95 -2.49 -0.54
N PRO A 57 -0.72 -2.88 -0.19
CA PRO A 57 0.28 -1.95 0.31
C PRO A 57 0.57 -0.88 -0.73
N GLY A 58 0.63 0.40 -0.32
CA GLY A 58 0.97 1.54 -1.17
C GLY A 58 2.20 2.30 -0.67
N GLY A 59 2.76 3.20 -1.47
CA GLY A 59 3.94 3.98 -1.10
C GLY A 59 5.12 3.12 -0.67
N ALA A 60 5.76 3.45 0.45
CA ALA A 60 6.87 2.67 1.00
C ALA A 60 6.48 1.21 1.31
N SER A 61 5.21 0.97 1.69
CA SER A 61 4.69 -0.39 1.91
C SER A 61 4.70 -1.23 0.63
N ASN A 62 4.47 -0.61 -0.54
CA ASN A 62 4.57 -1.30 -1.83
C ASN A 62 6.02 -1.62 -2.18
N VAL A 63 6.98 -0.76 -1.83
CA VAL A 63 8.40 -1.07 -1.98
C VAL A 63 8.78 -2.30 -1.15
N ALA A 64 8.35 -2.36 0.12
CA ALA A 64 8.58 -3.52 0.97
C ALA A 64 7.92 -4.79 0.40
N ASN A 65 6.72 -4.66 -0.20
CA ASN A 65 6.03 -5.76 -0.88
C ASN A 65 6.84 -6.27 -2.08
N ASN A 66 7.42 -5.38 -2.90
CA ASN A 66 8.25 -5.77 -4.04
C ASN A 66 9.55 -6.46 -3.58
N VAL A 67 10.17 -5.98 -2.49
CA VAL A 67 11.33 -6.61 -1.87
C VAL A 67 11.00 -8.03 -1.40
N ALA A 68 9.86 -8.21 -0.72
CA ALA A 68 9.40 -9.52 -0.27
C ALA A 68 9.05 -10.46 -1.44
N ALA A 69 8.43 -9.92 -2.50
CA ALA A 69 8.12 -10.68 -3.72
C ALA A 69 9.36 -11.20 -4.46
N LEU A 70 10.50 -10.53 -4.28
CA LEU A 70 11.81 -10.98 -4.76
C LEU A 70 12.51 -11.95 -3.78
N ASN A 71 11.77 -12.47 -2.80
CA ASN A 71 12.24 -13.40 -1.76
C ASN A 71 13.30 -12.82 -0.80
N ALA A 72 13.49 -11.51 -0.75
CA ALA A 72 14.31 -10.88 0.26
C ALA A 72 13.50 -10.67 1.56
N LYS A 73 14.18 -10.61 2.70
CA LYS A 73 13.55 -10.31 3.98
C LYS A 73 13.33 -8.80 4.10
N ALA A 74 12.07 -8.37 4.05
CA ALA A 74 11.70 -6.96 4.14
C ALA A 74 11.32 -6.56 5.57
N PHE A 75 11.81 -5.41 6.01
CA PHE A 75 11.47 -4.76 7.28
C PHE A 75 10.89 -3.39 6.95
N MET A 76 9.71 -3.08 7.50
CA MET A 76 9.03 -1.81 7.25
C MET A 76 9.16 -0.89 8.44
N VAL A 77 9.66 0.33 8.20
CA VAL A 77 9.70 1.43 9.17
C VAL A 77 8.90 2.60 8.63
N GLY A 78 8.05 3.16 9.47
CA GLY A 78 7.26 4.34 9.13
C GLY A 78 6.22 4.65 10.18
N VAL A 79 5.58 5.81 10.05
CA VAL A 79 4.60 6.31 11.01
C VAL A 79 3.19 6.01 10.53
N VAL A 80 2.37 5.50 11.43
CA VAL A 80 0.96 5.18 11.21
C VAL A 80 0.09 5.77 12.31
N GLY A 81 -1.19 5.98 12.04
CA GLY A 81 -2.16 6.38 13.06
C GLY A 81 -2.63 5.19 13.88
N LYS A 82 -3.27 5.47 15.03
CA LYS A 82 -3.99 4.45 15.82
C LYS A 82 -5.42 4.29 15.28
N ASP A 83 -5.57 3.65 14.13
CA ASP A 83 -6.84 3.53 13.43
C ASP A 83 -7.04 2.16 12.76
N SER A 84 -8.26 1.89 12.31
CA SER A 84 -8.62 0.65 11.64
C SER A 84 -7.91 0.46 10.29
N THR A 85 -7.42 1.55 9.67
CA THR A 85 -6.62 1.50 8.44
C THR A 85 -5.25 0.87 8.72
N LYS A 86 -4.62 1.23 9.85
CA LYS A 86 -3.39 0.58 10.33
C LYS A 86 -3.58 -0.93 10.48
N GLU A 87 -4.66 -1.34 11.14
CA GLU A 87 -4.92 -2.77 11.37
C GLU A 87 -5.00 -3.56 10.05
N LYS A 88 -5.68 -2.99 9.06
CA LYS A 88 -5.78 -3.57 7.71
C LYS A 88 -4.42 -3.62 7.03
N LEU A 89 -3.66 -2.51 7.08
CA LEU A 89 -2.33 -2.42 6.48
C LEU A 89 -1.37 -3.45 7.08
N VAL A 90 -1.31 -3.54 8.42
CA VAL A 90 -0.49 -4.54 9.13
C VAL A 90 -0.85 -5.96 8.71
N ARG A 91 -2.14 -6.26 8.56
CA ARG A 91 -2.61 -7.56 8.08
C ARG A 91 -2.13 -7.85 6.67
N GLU A 92 -2.22 -6.87 5.77
CA GLU A 92 -1.76 -7.01 4.39
C GLU A 92 -0.24 -7.18 4.29
N LEU A 93 0.54 -6.48 5.12
CA LEU A 93 2.00 -6.63 5.18
C LEU A 93 2.42 -8.00 5.74
N LYS A 94 1.77 -8.45 6.83
CA LYS A 94 2.05 -9.76 7.44
C LYS A 94 1.73 -10.93 6.51
N LYS A 95 0.65 -10.84 5.72
CA LYS A 95 0.33 -11.85 4.68
C LYS A 95 1.45 -12.02 3.64
N ARG A 96 2.29 -11.00 3.47
CA ARG A 96 3.41 -10.95 2.53
C ARG A 96 4.78 -11.19 3.19
N ASN A 97 4.77 -11.69 4.45
CA ASN A 97 5.96 -11.95 5.24
C ASN A 97 6.86 -10.72 5.45
N ILE A 98 6.27 -9.52 5.54
CA ILE A 98 6.99 -8.28 5.81
C ILE A 98 6.98 -8.05 7.32
N ASP A 99 8.17 -7.78 7.89
CA ASP A 99 8.32 -7.42 9.29
C ASP A 99 7.80 -5.99 9.52
N VAL A 100 6.88 -5.85 10.47
CA VAL A 100 6.17 -4.60 10.77
C VAL A 100 6.52 -4.01 12.14
N ASN A 101 7.50 -4.57 12.83
CA ASN A 101 7.88 -4.12 14.18
C ASN A 101 8.42 -2.69 14.21
N GLY A 102 8.86 -2.17 13.06
CA GLY A 102 9.29 -0.78 12.90
C GLY A 102 8.16 0.22 12.61
N LEU A 103 6.89 -0.19 12.63
CA LEU A 103 5.78 0.76 12.49
C LEU A 103 5.55 1.49 13.81
N ILE A 104 5.62 2.81 13.77
CA ILE A 104 5.50 3.70 14.93
C ILE A 104 4.11 4.31 14.96
N ASP A 105 3.42 4.15 16.08
CA ASP A 105 2.11 4.74 16.31
C ASP A 105 2.20 6.23 16.64
N SER A 106 1.45 7.05 15.95
CA SER A 106 1.28 8.47 16.25
C SER A 106 -0.17 8.79 16.60
N GLU A 107 -0.39 9.54 17.67
CA GLU A 107 -1.70 10.08 18.03
C GLU A 107 -2.13 11.22 17.10
N ASN A 108 -1.15 11.90 16.51
CA ASN A 108 -1.37 13.10 15.69
C ASN A 108 -1.47 12.81 14.20
N LYS A 109 -1.14 11.60 13.77
CA LYS A 109 -1.22 11.16 12.36
C LYS A 109 -2.41 10.24 12.15
N ARG A 110 -2.90 10.23 10.93
CA ARG A 110 -3.80 9.22 10.40
C ARG A 110 -3.02 8.29 9.49
N THR A 111 -3.30 7.00 9.53
CA THR A 111 -2.75 6.08 8.54
C THR A 111 -3.25 6.49 7.15
N ILE A 112 -2.33 6.69 6.23
CA ILE A 112 -2.66 7.15 4.88
C ILE A 112 -3.46 6.05 4.18
N LEU A 113 -4.64 6.43 3.67
CA LEU A 113 -5.49 5.56 2.88
C LEU A 113 -5.82 6.24 1.55
N LYS A 114 -5.54 5.58 0.45
CA LYS A 114 -5.90 6.03 -0.90
C LYS A 114 -6.94 5.08 -1.48
N VAL A 115 -8.16 5.60 -1.66
CA VAL A 115 -9.29 4.83 -2.21
C VAL A 115 -9.44 5.15 -3.68
N ARG A 116 -9.37 4.15 -4.54
CA ARG A 116 -9.62 4.26 -5.98
C ARG A 116 -10.91 3.57 -6.34
N VAL A 117 -11.81 4.30 -6.96
CA VAL A 117 -13.06 3.75 -7.50
C VAL A 117 -12.85 3.48 -8.98
N ILE A 118 -13.08 2.24 -9.38
CA ILE A 118 -12.85 1.75 -10.74
C ILE A 118 -14.19 1.25 -11.30
N GLY A 119 -14.58 1.81 -12.42
CA GLY A 119 -15.78 1.42 -13.17
C GLY A 119 -15.43 1.28 -14.65
N ARG A 120 -15.95 0.25 -15.32
CA ARG A 120 -15.70 -0.02 -16.75
C ARG A 120 -14.22 0.01 -17.11
N SER A 121 -13.37 -0.58 -16.26
CA SER A 121 -11.90 -0.64 -16.42
C SER A 121 -11.17 0.72 -16.38
N GLN A 122 -11.83 1.78 -15.91
CA GLN A 122 -11.25 3.11 -15.73
C GLN A 122 -11.34 3.56 -14.28
N GLN A 123 -10.32 4.28 -13.81
CA GLN A 123 -10.38 4.94 -12.52
C GLN A 123 -11.29 6.18 -12.65
N LEU A 124 -12.40 6.19 -11.92
CA LEU A 124 -13.39 7.27 -11.93
C LEU A 124 -13.01 8.40 -10.99
N ILE A 125 -12.57 8.04 -9.77
CA ILE A 125 -12.21 8.99 -8.72
C ILE A 125 -11.22 8.37 -7.75
N ARG A 126 -10.46 9.22 -7.04
CA ARG A 126 -9.62 8.82 -5.91
C ARG A 126 -9.93 9.69 -4.70
N PHE A 127 -10.05 9.05 -3.54
CA PHE A 127 -10.14 9.73 -2.25
C PHE A 127 -8.84 9.50 -1.49
N ASP A 128 -8.22 10.58 -1.02
CA ASP A 128 -7.01 10.53 -0.22
C ASP A 128 -7.34 10.91 1.23
N TYR A 129 -7.20 9.95 2.12
CA TYR A 129 -7.34 10.15 3.56
C TYR A 129 -5.94 10.26 4.14
N GLU A 130 -5.47 11.48 4.31
CA GLU A 130 -4.17 11.78 4.91
C GLU A 130 -4.28 13.04 5.77
N LYS A 131 -3.46 13.13 6.81
CA LYS A 131 -3.25 14.35 7.58
C LYS A 131 -1.84 14.85 7.28
N LYS A 132 -1.76 15.97 6.55
CA LYS A 132 -0.48 16.64 6.25
C LYS A 132 0.16 17.15 7.54
N GLY A 133 1.47 17.23 7.56
CA GLY A 133 2.28 17.77 8.67
C GLY A 133 3.46 16.87 9.00
N TYR A 134 4.41 17.45 9.72
CA TYR A 134 5.59 16.73 10.19
C TYR A 134 5.22 15.76 11.30
N VAL A 135 6.09 14.80 11.53
CA VAL A 135 6.03 13.92 12.68
C VAL A 135 6.38 14.75 13.92
N ASP A 136 5.76 14.47 15.05
CA ASP A 136 6.10 15.17 16.28
C ASP A 136 7.46 14.70 16.82
N ALA A 137 8.13 15.57 17.60
CA ALA A 137 9.46 15.32 18.14
C ALA A 137 9.58 14.07 19.05
N LYS A 138 8.45 13.48 19.46
CA LYS A 138 8.46 12.22 20.21
C LYS A 138 8.48 11.00 19.30
N THR A 139 8.09 11.21 18.05
CA THR A 139 7.99 10.13 17.04
C THR A 139 9.23 10.13 16.13
N GLU A 140 9.99 11.24 16.10
CA GLU A 140 11.31 11.32 15.48
C GLU A 140 12.36 10.52 16.27
#